data_4c8faef7f9eee5572a77a9e6940b6126
#
_entry.id   4c8faef7f9eee5572a77a9e6940b6126
#
_cell.length_a   1.000
_cell.length_b   1.000
_cell.length_c   1.000
_cell.angle_alpha   90.00
_cell.angle_beta   90.00
_cell.angle_gamma   90.00
#
_symmetry.space_group_name_H-M   'P 1'
#
loop_
_entity.id
_entity.type
_entity.pdbx_description
1 polymer ?
#
loop_
_entity_poly.entity_id
_entity_poly.type
_entity_poly.pdbx_seq_one_letter_code
_entity_poly.pdbx_strand_id
1 'polypeptide(L)'
;MSSINDPDAVRREYADEKRYAARMAKQETATGPDPYEVVFGAVAEQEPQEVLEVGCGRGELAERMSRELRAHVVALDQSARMVELTAARGVEAIVGDVVDLPFRDGSFDCAVAAWMLYHASDLDRALVELRRVVRPNGCLVAATSSERNLAEVWELVGEIGAPGGGFTVESAEPALRRHFGHVEQRDVFGTVTFPTREAAHSYIANTRTAETADRLPELDTPLVVSRHVAIFVCAR
;
A
#
# COMPACT_ATOMS: atom_id res chain seq x y z
N MET A 1 -0.04 -13.28 19.07
CA MET A 1 0.07 -12.84 17.67
C MET A 1 0.60 -11.42 17.67
N SER A 2 1.67 -11.13 16.93
CA SER A 2 2.18 -9.75 16.80
C SER A 2 1.13 -8.92 16.07
N SER A 3 0.85 -7.70 16.57
CA SER A 3 -0.10 -6.79 15.91
C SER A 3 0.40 -6.46 14.50
N ILE A 4 -0.51 -6.27 13.54
CA ILE A 4 -0.19 -5.83 12.18
C ILE A 4 0.57 -4.49 12.17
N ASN A 5 0.44 -3.75 13.25
CA ASN A 5 1.01 -2.43 13.48
C ASN A 5 2.27 -2.46 14.36
N ASP A 6 2.83 -3.65 14.65
CA ASP A 6 4.12 -3.77 15.35
C ASP A 6 5.26 -3.44 14.37
N PRO A 7 6.00 -2.33 14.58
CA PRO A 7 7.04 -1.91 13.65
C PRO A 7 8.16 -2.94 13.44
N ASP A 8 8.49 -3.72 14.48
CA ASP A 8 9.48 -4.79 14.35
C ASP A 8 8.99 -5.96 13.52
N ALA A 9 7.70 -6.29 13.63
CA ALA A 9 7.09 -7.31 12.78
C ALA A 9 7.03 -6.84 11.31
N VAL A 10 6.65 -5.58 11.07
CA VAL A 10 6.64 -4.98 9.74
C VAL A 10 8.05 -5.00 9.13
N ARG A 11 9.07 -4.52 9.85
CA ARG A 11 10.46 -4.54 9.37
C ARG A 11 10.94 -5.95 8.99
N ARG A 12 10.62 -6.96 9.81
CA ARG A 12 10.98 -8.36 9.52
C ARG A 12 10.25 -8.89 8.28
N GLU A 13 8.99 -8.56 8.11
CA GLU A 13 8.18 -9.00 6.97
C GLU A 13 8.72 -8.47 5.64
N TYR A 14 9.10 -7.20 5.60
CA TYR A 14 9.62 -6.56 4.38
C TYR A 14 11.14 -6.70 4.19
N ALA A 15 11.85 -7.33 5.12
CA ALA A 15 13.24 -7.70 4.91
C ALA A 15 13.42 -8.86 3.93
N ASP A 16 12.36 -9.66 3.67
CA ASP A 16 12.38 -10.81 2.76
C ASP A 16 11.78 -10.44 1.39
N GLU A 17 12.67 -10.12 0.44
CA GLU A 17 12.30 -9.78 -0.94
C GLU A 17 11.52 -10.90 -1.66
N LYS A 18 11.78 -12.18 -1.33
CA LYS A 18 11.07 -13.30 -1.97
C LYS A 18 9.62 -13.34 -1.57
N ARG A 19 9.33 -13.07 -0.29
CA ARG A 19 7.94 -12.98 0.21
C ARG A 19 7.19 -11.83 -0.45
N TYR A 20 7.84 -10.67 -0.58
CA TYR A 20 7.25 -9.54 -1.29
C TYR A 20 6.95 -9.89 -2.75
N ALA A 21 7.94 -10.44 -3.48
CA ALA A 21 7.77 -10.85 -4.89
C ALA A 21 6.64 -11.87 -5.08
N ALA A 22 6.53 -12.88 -4.19
CA ALA A 22 5.47 -13.87 -4.25
C ALA A 22 4.07 -13.26 -4.05
N ARG A 23 3.95 -12.25 -3.18
CA ARG A 23 2.68 -11.51 -3.01
C ARG A 23 2.33 -10.66 -4.23
N MET A 24 3.34 -10.11 -4.91
CA MET A 24 3.12 -9.28 -6.10
C MET A 24 2.82 -10.10 -7.37
N ALA A 25 3.22 -11.37 -7.42
CA ALA A 25 2.98 -12.25 -8.58
C ALA A 25 1.49 -12.37 -8.98
N LYS A 26 0.55 -12.17 -8.04
CA LYS A 26 -0.89 -12.12 -8.34
C LYS A 26 -1.28 -11.00 -9.33
N GLN A 27 -0.44 -9.96 -9.48
CA GLN A 27 -0.70 -8.89 -10.43
C GLN A 27 -0.66 -9.37 -11.88
N GLU A 28 0.14 -10.41 -12.18
CA GLU A 28 0.26 -10.99 -13.52
C GLU A 28 -1.04 -11.60 -14.05
N THR A 29 -1.92 -12.04 -13.13
CA THR A 29 -3.21 -12.67 -13.43
C THR A 29 -4.41 -11.77 -13.11
N ALA A 30 -4.15 -10.50 -12.80
CA ALA A 30 -5.18 -9.55 -12.44
C ALA A 30 -5.90 -9.01 -13.69
N THR A 31 -7.20 -8.75 -13.53
CA THR A 31 -8.03 -8.06 -14.54
C THR A 31 -8.54 -6.72 -14.00
N GLY A 32 -9.12 -5.92 -14.89
CA GLY A 32 -9.57 -4.57 -14.55
C GLY A 32 -8.41 -3.55 -14.54
N PRO A 33 -8.68 -2.28 -14.18
CA PRO A 33 -7.65 -1.26 -14.14
C PRO A 33 -6.52 -1.62 -13.18
N ASP A 34 -5.28 -1.30 -13.54
CA ASP A 34 -4.15 -1.46 -12.61
C ASP A 34 -4.24 -0.41 -11.50
N PRO A 35 -4.32 -0.81 -10.21
CA PRO A 35 -4.39 0.14 -9.11
C PRO A 35 -3.18 1.08 -9.01
N TYR A 36 -1.99 0.64 -9.41
CA TYR A 36 -0.79 1.49 -9.44
C TYR A 36 -0.88 2.56 -10.51
N GLU A 37 -1.50 2.26 -11.67
CA GLU A 37 -1.81 3.26 -12.70
C GLU A 37 -2.78 4.31 -12.18
N VAL A 38 -3.79 3.90 -11.41
CA VAL A 38 -4.77 4.83 -10.82
C VAL A 38 -4.11 5.72 -9.75
N VAL A 39 -3.23 5.16 -8.90
CA VAL A 39 -2.44 5.97 -7.95
C VAL A 39 -1.56 6.97 -8.69
N PHE A 40 -0.80 6.51 -9.69
CA PHE A 40 0.08 7.37 -10.48
C PHE A 40 -0.72 8.49 -11.18
N GLY A 41 -1.85 8.15 -11.81
CA GLY A 41 -2.73 9.14 -12.44
C GLY A 41 -3.26 10.17 -11.45
N ALA A 42 -3.68 9.73 -10.26
CA ALA A 42 -4.14 10.63 -9.20
C ALA A 42 -3.06 11.62 -8.73
N VAL A 43 -1.81 11.17 -8.65
CA VAL A 43 -0.67 12.06 -8.35
C VAL A 43 -0.38 13.00 -9.52
N ALA A 44 -0.38 12.48 -10.75
CA ALA A 44 -0.10 13.28 -11.95
C ALA A 44 -1.10 14.42 -12.16
N GLU A 45 -2.38 14.21 -11.84
CA GLU A 45 -3.43 15.22 -11.89
C GLU A 45 -3.16 16.44 -10.98
N GLN A 46 -2.33 16.27 -9.95
CA GLN A 46 -1.96 17.36 -9.02
C GLN A 46 -0.77 18.18 -9.52
N GLU A 47 -0.09 17.78 -10.59
CA GLU A 47 1.10 18.44 -11.16
C GLU A 47 2.16 18.80 -10.11
N PRO A 48 2.52 17.89 -9.16
CA PRO A 48 3.39 18.21 -8.04
C PRO A 48 4.83 18.43 -8.50
N GLN A 49 5.57 19.29 -7.77
CA GLN A 49 7.02 19.46 -7.93
C GLN A 49 7.80 18.74 -6.83
N GLU A 50 7.24 18.66 -5.62
CA GLU A 50 7.83 18.02 -4.44
C GLU A 50 6.89 16.92 -3.94
N VAL A 51 7.32 15.67 -4.03
CA VAL A 51 6.53 14.50 -3.65
C VAL A 51 7.22 13.73 -2.53
N LEU A 52 6.46 13.36 -1.51
CA LEU A 52 6.88 12.39 -0.49
C LEU A 52 6.14 11.07 -0.72
N GLU A 53 6.84 9.97 -0.94
CA GLU A 53 6.26 8.63 -0.86
C GLU A 53 6.62 7.98 0.48
N VAL A 54 5.63 7.60 1.29
CA VAL A 54 5.83 6.85 2.53
C VAL A 54 5.46 5.38 2.35
N GLY A 55 6.31 4.49 2.88
CA GLY A 55 6.21 3.05 2.64
C GLY A 55 6.55 2.71 1.18
N CYS A 56 7.64 3.27 0.67
CA CYS A 56 8.01 3.19 -0.74
C CYS A 56 8.36 1.77 -1.22
N GLY A 57 8.58 0.82 -0.31
CA GLY A 57 8.95 -0.55 -0.67
C GLY A 57 10.21 -0.56 -1.55
N ARG A 58 10.12 -1.18 -2.73
CA ARG A 58 11.25 -1.29 -3.66
C ARG A 58 11.42 -0.05 -4.57
N GLY A 59 10.60 0.97 -4.40
CA GLY A 59 10.72 2.26 -5.06
C GLY A 59 10.25 2.30 -6.52
N GLU A 60 9.48 1.31 -6.99
CA GLU A 60 8.98 1.31 -8.37
C GLU A 60 8.10 2.54 -8.66
N LEU A 61 7.20 2.89 -7.74
CA LEU A 61 6.33 4.05 -7.90
C LEU A 61 7.10 5.36 -7.75
N ALA A 62 8.02 5.47 -6.77
CA ALA A 62 8.89 6.63 -6.58
C ALA A 62 9.74 6.92 -7.82
N GLU A 63 10.40 5.89 -8.37
CA GLU A 63 11.19 6.00 -9.61
C GLU A 63 10.33 6.51 -10.77
N ARG A 64 9.14 5.95 -10.94
CA ARG A 64 8.23 6.33 -12.00
C ARG A 64 7.76 7.79 -11.85
N MET A 65 7.36 8.21 -10.65
CA MET A 65 6.97 9.59 -10.38
C MET A 65 8.12 10.56 -10.67
N SER A 66 9.34 10.26 -10.22
CA SER A 66 10.51 11.09 -10.49
C SER A 66 10.78 11.23 -11.99
N ARG A 67 10.71 10.14 -12.74
CA ARG A 67 11.02 10.12 -14.16
C ARG A 67 9.94 10.75 -15.03
N GLU A 68 8.67 10.41 -14.78
CA GLU A 68 7.57 10.75 -15.69
C GLU A 68 6.90 12.08 -15.34
N LEU A 69 6.82 12.42 -14.04
CA LEU A 69 6.28 13.73 -13.59
C LEU A 69 7.35 14.81 -13.54
N ARG A 70 8.64 14.45 -13.62
CA ARG A 70 9.78 15.37 -13.41
C ARG A 70 9.73 16.07 -12.04
N ALA A 71 9.11 15.41 -11.06
CA ALA A 71 9.04 15.88 -9.70
C ALA A 71 10.28 15.46 -8.92
N HIS A 72 10.67 16.26 -7.93
CA HIS A 72 11.60 15.82 -6.90
C HIS A 72 10.85 14.87 -5.95
N VAL A 73 11.28 13.62 -5.89
CA VAL A 73 10.64 12.58 -5.08
C VAL A 73 11.56 12.18 -3.95
N VAL A 74 11.07 12.31 -2.72
CA VAL A 74 11.70 11.74 -1.53
C VAL A 74 10.88 10.52 -1.10
N ALA A 75 11.54 9.39 -0.96
CA ALA A 75 10.93 8.13 -0.56
C ALA A 75 11.31 7.78 0.88
N LEU A 76 10.36 7.28 1.67
CA LEU A 76 10.58 6.89 3.05
C LEU A 76 10.04 5.48 3.30
N ASP A 77 10.81 4.66 4.01
CA ASP A 77 10.38 3.32 4.45
C ASP A 77 10.99 2.98 5.82
N GLN A 78 10.31 2.17 6.60
CA GLN A 78 10.84 1.66 7.89
C GLN A 78 11.96 0.64 7.69
N SER A 79 11.99 -0.04 6.55
CA SER A 79 12.97 -1.06 6.20
C SER A 79 14.20 -0.44 5.53
N ALA A 80 15.36 -0.49 6.19
CA ALA A 80 16.61 -0.07 5.58
C ALA A 80 16.88 -0.79 4.24
N ARG A 81 16.46 -2.06 4.12
CA ARG A 81 16.60 -2.80 2.87
C ARG A 81 15.76 -2.21 1.74
N MET A 82 14.52 -1.80 2.01
CA MET A 82 13.67 -1.14 1.01
C MET A 82 14.26 0.21 0.60
N VAL A 83 14.78 0.98 1.54
CA VAL A 83 15.48 2.23 1.27
C VAL A 83 16.70 2.02 0.36
N GLU A 84 17.53 1.00 0.62
CA GLU A 84 18.66 0.65 -0.25
C GLU A 84 18.22 0.34 -1.69
N LEU A 85 17.15 -0.45 -1.85
CA LEU A 85 16.62 -0.83 -3.15
C LEU A 85 16.06 0.39 -3.90
N THR A 86 15.38 1.29 -3.20
CA THR A 86 14.84 2.53 -3.76
C THR A 86 15.97 3.48 -4.15
N ALA A 87 16.99 3.64 -3.30
CA ALA A 87 18.16 4.47 -3.61
C ALA A 87 18.95 3.94 -4.83
N ALA A 88 19.01 2.61 -5.00
CA ALA A 88 19.64 2.00 -6.18
C ALA A 88 18.92 2.32 -7.50
N ARG A 89 17.66 2.78 -7.44
CA ARG A 89 16.89 3.30 -8.60
C ARG A 89 17.15 4.77 -8.90
N GLY A 90 18.01 5.43 -8.11
CA GLY A 90 18.34 6.86 -8.27
C GLY A 90 17.33 7.82 -7.62
N VAL A 91 16.48 7.33 -6.72
CA VAL A 91 15.53 8.14 -5.93
C VAL A 91 16.15 8.46 -4.58
N GLU A 92 15.97 9.68 -4.08
CA GLU A 92 16.31 10.04 -2.71
C GLU A 92 15.46 9.22 -1.75
N ALA A 93 16.11 8.41 -0.89
CA ALA A 93 15.40 7.51 0.00
C ALA A 93 15.98 7.54 1.41
N ILE A 94 15.11 7.55 2.42
CA ILE A 94 15.50 7.63 3.84
C ILE A 94 14.75 6.59 4.67
N VAL A 95 15.42 6.13 5.72
CA VAL A 95 14.78 5.27 6.74
C VAL A 95 14.00 6.15 7.69
N GLY A 96 12.71 5.85 7.91
CA GLY A 96 11.87 6.62 8.81
C GLY A 96 10.53 5.97 9.12
N ASP A 97 9.78 6.59 10.02
CA ASP A 97 8.44 6.15 10.40
C ASP A 97 7.42 7.24 10.05
N VAL A 98 6.28 6.83 9.51
CA VAL A 98 5.20 7.75 9.13
C VAL A 98 4.59 8.50 10.33
N VAL A 99 4.73 7.97 11.54
CA VAL A 99 4.24 8.60 12.77
C VAL A 99 5.17 9.71 13.31
N ASP A 100 6.38 9.86 12.73
CA ASP A 100 7.36 10.89 13.10
C ASP A 100 8.22 11.24 11.87
N LEU A 101 7.63 11.99 10.94
CA LEU A 101 8.27 12.35 9.67
C LEU A 101 9.37 13.40 9.87
N PRO A 102 10.63 13.13 9.43
CA PRO A 102 11.78 14.02 9.65
C PRO A 102 11.80 15.23 8.70
N PHE A 103 10.64 15.78 8.37
CA PHE A 103 10.48 16.90 7.45
C PHE A 103 9.83 18.10 8.13
N ARG A 104 10.09 19.30 7.61
CA ARG A 104 9.44 20.52 8.05
C ARG A 104 7.97 20.54 7.57
N ASP A 105 7.16 21.34 8.25
CA ASP A 105 5.78 21.62 7.84
C ASP A 105 5.75 22.17 6.42
N GLY A 106 4.82 21.67 5.60
CA GLY A 106 4.60 22.17 4.25
C GLY A 106 5.81 22.01 3.32
N SER A 107 6.54 20.90 3.42
CA SER A 107 7.68 20.62 2.54
C SER A 107 7.27 20.07 1.17
N PHE A 108 6.11 19.42 1.07
CA PHE A 108 5.70 18.68 -0.12
C PHE A 108 4.39 19.21 -0.72
N ASP A 109 4.26 19.13 -2.03
CA ASP A 109 3.00 19.42 -2.74
C ASP A 109 2.04 18.23 -2.65
N CYS A 110 2.60 17.03 -2.70
CA CYS A 110 1.84 15.78 -2.61
C CYS A 110 2.57 14.77 -1.70
N ALA A 111 1.82 14.12 -0.80
CA ALA A 111 2.25 12.92 -0.11
C ALA A 111 1.53 11.71 -0.70
N VAL A 112 2.23 10.58 -0.82
CA VAL A 112 1.70 9.32 -1.33
C VAL A 112 1.87 8.24 -0.26
N ALA A 113 0.79 7.52 0.06
CA ALA A 113 0.77 6.44 1.04
C ALA A 113 0.03 5.23 0.44
N ALA A 114 0.70 4.49 -0.46
CA ALA A 114 0.12 3.39 -1.20
C ALA A 114 0.31 2.05 -0.48
N TRP A 115 -0.78 1.45 -0.01
CA TRP A 115 -0.81 0.14 0.69
C TRP A 115 0.12 0.05 1.89
N MET A 116 0.23 1.11 2.68
CA MET A 116 1.11 1.14 3.86
C MET A 116 0.44 1.60 5.16
N LEU A 117 -0.61 2.43 5.12
CA LEU A 117 -1.22 3.04 6.32
C LEU A 117 -1.79 2.02 7.32
N TYR A 118 -2.20 0.84 6.87
CA TYR A 118 -2.61 -0.24 7.76
C TYR A 118 -1.45 -0.84 8.58
N HIS A 119 -0.21 -0.46 8.28
CA HIS A 119 0.98 -0.82 9.06
C HIS A 119 1.38 0.26 10.07
N ALA A 120 0.78 1.45 10.01
CA ALA A 120 1.09 2.52 10.96
C ALA A 120 0.78 2.08 12.39
N SER A 121 1.73 2.27 13.31
CA SER A 121 1.57 1.94 14.72
C SER A 121 0.47 2.79 15.38
N ASP A 122 0.30 4.01 14.91
CA ASP A 122 -0.75 4.97 15.25
C ASP A 122 -1.24 5.65 13.97
N LEU A 123 -2.40 5.25 13.47
CA LEU A 123 -2.96 5.77 12.23
C LEU A 123 -3.28 7.26 12.34
N ASP A 124 -3.85 7.70 13.47
CA ASP A 124 -4.22 9.10 13.65
C ASP A 124 -2.98 10.00 13.65
N ARG A 125 -1.93 9.60 14.35
CA ARG A 125 -0.65 10.28 14.35
C ARG A 125 -0.02 10.31 12.94
N ALA A 126 -0.06 9.21 12.21
CA ALA A 126 0.43 9.14 10.82
C ALA A 126 -0.30 10.16 9.92
N LEU A 127 -1.62 10.25 10.03
CA LEU A 127 -2.43 11.19 9.24
C LEU A 127 -2.15 12.66 9.64
N VAL A 128 -1.89 12.93 10.93
CA VAL A 128 -1.44 14.25 11.41
C VAL A 128 -0.10 14.62 10.77
N GLU A 129 0.87 13.72 10.77
CA GLU A 129 2.20 13.95 10.20
C GLU A 129 2.14 14.14 8.68
N LEU A 130 1.40 13.29 7.97
CA LEU A 130 1.19 13.42 6.52
C LEU A 130 0.56 14.78 6.18
N ARG A 131 -0.48 15.17 6.94
CA ARG A 131 -1.08 16.50 6.77
C ARG A 131 -0.10 17.62 7.08
N ARG A 132 0.74 17.48 8.11
CA ARG A 132 1.71 18.52 8.51
C ARG A 132 2.72 18.81 7.42
N VAL A 133 3.27 17.75 6.80
CA VAL A 133 4.35 17.88 5.79
C VAL A 133 3.85 18.32 4.41
N VAL A 134 2.57 18.12 4.10
CA VAL A 134 1.95 18.60 2.86
C VAL A 134 1.68 20.12 2.98
N ARG A 135 1.90 20.89 1.93
CA ARG A 135 1.64 22.33 1.86
C ARG A 135 0.14 22.67 1.93
N PRO A 136 -0.24 23.87 2.35
CA PRO A 136 -1.58 24.37 2.08
C PRO A 136 -1.90 24.26 0.58
N ASN A 137 -3.08 23.76 0.24
CA ASN A 137 -3.54 23.42 -1.12
C ASN A 137 -2.81 22.22 -1.76
N GLY A 138 -1.98 21.52 -1.03
CA GLY A 138 -1.42 20.22 -1.47
C GLY A 138 -2.35 19.06 -1.13
N CYS A 139 -1.93 17.85 -1.41
CA CYS A 139 -2.76 16.67 -1.25
C CYS A 139 -2.05 15.47 -0.62
N LEU A 140 -2.85 14.55 -0.09
CA LEU A 140 -2.45 13.16 0.18
C LEU A 140 -3.14 12.26 -0.85
N VAL A 141 -2.39 11.38 -1.49
CA VAL A 141 -2.92 10.25 -2.27
C VAL A 141 -2.65 8.97 -1.47
N ALA A 142 -3.71 8.33 -0.99
CA ALA A 142 -3.61 7.09 -0.22
C ALA A 142 -4.29 5.95 -0.96
N ALA A 143 -3.77 4.73 -0.85
CA ALA A 143 -4.38 3.54 -1.43
C ALA A 143 -4.46 2.42 -0.40
N THR A 144 -5.58 1.68 -0.41
CA THR A 144 -5.78 0.51 0.46
C THR A 144 -6.73 -0.50 -0.18
N SER A 145 -6.80 -1.67 0.43
CA SER A 145 -7.67 -2.75 0.00
C SER A 145 -8.95 -2.80 0.85
N SER A 146 -10.05 -3.28 0.24
CA SER A 146 -11.27 -3.62 0.97
C SER A 146 -11.02 -4.77 1.93
N GLU A 147 -11.79 -4.85 3.00
CA GLU A 147 -11.84 -6.00 3.91
C GLU A 147 -12.22 -7.29 3.17
N ARG A 148 -12.97 -7.17 2.08
CA ARG A 148 -13.36 -8.29 1.23
C ARG A 148 -12.45 -8.52 0.03
N ASN A 149 -11.31 -7.84 -0.03
CA ASN A 149 -10.36 -8.03 -1.13
C ASN A 149 -9.83 -9.47 -1.15
N LEU A 150 -10.05 -10.19 -2.27
CA LEU A 150 -9.73 -11.61 -2.43
C LEU A 150 -10.42 -12.52 -1.38
N ALA A 151 -11.63 -12.16 -0.95
CA ALA A 151 -12.33 -12.86 0.14
C ALA A 151 -12.47 -14.35 -0.13
N GLU A 152 -12.71 -14.73 -1.38
CA GLU A 152 -12.96 -16.12 -1.76
C GLU A 152 -11.77 -17.04 -1.42
N VAL A 153 -10.53 -16.58 -1.60
CA VAL A 153 -9.35 -17.37 -1.23
C VAL A 153 -9.14 -17.44 0.29
N TRP A 154 -9.52 -16.39 1.01
CA TRP A 154 -9.43 -16.36 2.47
C TRP A 154 -10.47 -17.23 3.15
N GLU A 155 -11.69 -17.23 2.63
CA GLU A 155 -12.80 -18.07 3.12
C GLU A 155 -12.45 -19.56 3.01
N LEU A 156 -11.69 -19.99 1.98
CA LEU A 156 -11.24 -21.37 1.81
C LEU A 156 -10.30 -21.86 2.93
N VAL A 157 -9.60 -20.95 3.58
CA VAL A 157 -8.69 -21.29 4.71
C VAL A 157 -9.28 -20.92 6.07
N GLY A 158 -10.55 -20.51 6.10
CA GLY A 158 -11.28 -20.19 7.33
C GLY A 158 -10.97 -18.80 7.90
N GLU A 159 -10.47 -17.88 7.05
CA GLU A 159 -10.22 -16.49 7.40
C GLU A 159 -11.34 -15.58 6.86
N ILE A 160 -11.60 -14.47 7.55
CA ILE A 160 -12.57 -13.47 7.10
C ILE A 160 -11.78 -12.33 6.44
N GLY A 161 -11.69 -12.38 5.11
CA GLY A 161 -11.02 -11.36 4.31
C GLY A 161 -9.50 -11.36 4.42
N ALA A 162 -8.86 -10.48 3.68
CA ALA A 162 -7.42 -10.29 3.76
C ALA A 162 -7.03 -9.81 5.17
N PRO A 163 -5.94 -10.33 5.76
CA PRO A 163 -5.46 -9.84 7.05
C PRO A 163 -5.07 -8.36 6.93
N GLY A 164 -5.99 -7.49 7.28
CA GLY A 164 -5.89 -6.03 7.20
C GLY A 164 -5.87 -5.39 8.59
N GLY A 165 -5.11 -4.30 8.73
CA GLY A 165 -5.14 -3.42 9.88
C GLY A 165 -6.28 -2.40 9.78
N GLY A 166 -6.34 -1.45 10.70
CA GLY A 166 -7.40 -0.46 10.83
C GLY A 166 -7.56 0.57 9.71
N PHE A 167 -6.97 0.35 8.52
CA PHE A 167 -7.11 1.21 7.35
C PHE A 167 -7.48 0.38 6.12
N THR A 168 -8.78 0.21 5.90
CA THR A 168 -9.38 -0.51 4.78
C THR A 168 -10.24 0.46 3.95
N VAL A 169 -10.74 0.04 2.78
CA VAL A 169 -11.66 0.86 1.98
C VAL A 169 -12.84 1.33 2.82
N GLU A 170 -13.37 0.47 3.68
CA GLU A 170 -14.56 0.70 4.51
C GLU A 170 -14.30 1.69 5.66
N SER A 171 -13.06 1.74 6.16
CA SER A 171 -12.68 2.59 7.31
C SER A 171 -11.87 3.84 6.94
N ALA A 172 -11.34 3.92 5.71
CA ALA A 172 -10.41 4.96 5.31
C ALA A 172 -11.06 6.35 5.24
N GLU A 173 -12.21 6.48 4.58
CA GLU A 173 -12.85 7.79 4.38
C GLU A 173 -13.14 8.52 5.72
N PRO A 174 -13.78 7.89 6.72
CA PRO A 174 -13.97 8.53 8.03
C PRO A 174 -12.67 8.92 8.72
N ALA A 175 -11.61 8.10 8.59
CA ALA A 175 -10.31 8.40 9.16
C ALA A 175 -9.67 9.63 8.48
N LEU A 176 -9.67 9.65 7.16
CA LEU A 176 -9.10 10.74 6.36
C LEU A 176 -9.85 12.07 6.57
N ARG A 177 -11.18 12.05 6.63
CA ARG A 177 -12.01 13.26 6.84
C ARG A 177 -11.79 13.95 8.19
N ARG A 178 -11.19 13.29 9.18
CA ARG A 178 -10.79 13.95 10.42
C ARG A 178 -9.62 14.91 10.25
N HIS A 179 -8.81 14.72 9.22
CA HIS A 179 -7.57 15.45 9.00
C HIS A 179 -7.57 16.27 7.70
N PHE A 180 -8.35 15.89 6.68
CA PHE A 180 -8.35 16.51 5.36
C PHE A 180 -9.73 17.09 5.04
N GLY A 181 -9.74 18.25 4.39
CA GLY A 181 -10.98 19.01 4.13
C GLY A 181 -11.87 18.38 3.05
N HIS A 182 -11.27 17.79 2.03
CA HIS A 182 -11.95 17.06 0.96
C HIS A 182 -11.32 15.70 0.78
N VAL A 183 -12.15 14.69 0.61
CA VAL A 183 -11.73 13.31 0.36
C VAL A 183 -12.54 12.77 -0.81
N GLU A 184 -11.88 12.48 -1.91
CA GLU A 184 -12.43 11.79 -3.08
C GLU A 184 -11.98 10.34 -3.04
N GLN A 185 -12.90 9.39 -3.21
CA GLN A 185 -12.62 7.97 -3.32
C GLN A 185 -12.79 7.50 -4.77
N ARG A 186 -11.81 6.77 -5.26
CA ARG A 186 -11.80 6.11 -6.57
C ARG A 186 -11.68 4.61 -6.39
N ASP A 187 -12.77 3.89 -6.58
CA ASP A 187 -12.81 2.43 -6.45
C ASP A 187 -12.24 1.75 -7.69
N VAL A 188 -11.44 0.71 -7.48
CA VAL A 188 -10.85 -0.11 -8.52
C VAL A 188 -11.26 -1.56 -8.29
N PHE A 189 -12.12 -2.05 -9.17
CA PHE A 189 -12.60 -3.42 -9.16
C PHE A 189 -11.90 -4.27 -10.22
N GLY A 190 -11.83 -5.55 -9.98
CA GLY A 190 -11.28 -6.52 -10.91
C GLY A 190 -11.29 -7.92 -10.33
N THR A 191 -10.54 -8.82 -10.93
CA THR A 191 -10.34 -10.18 -10.43
C THR A 191 -8.87 -10.52 -10.39
N VAL A 192 -8.52 -11.54 -9.60
CA VAL A 192 -7.22 -12.22 -9.64
C VAL A 192 -7.51 -13.69 -9.90
N THR A 193 -6.74 -14.31 -10.78
CA THR A 193 -6.86 -15.74 -11.08
C THR A 193 -5.68 -16.49 -10.49
N PHE A 194 -5.96 -17.48 -9.65
CA PHE A 194 -4.96 -18.46 -9.22
C PHE A 194 -5.08 -19.67 -10.17
N PRO A 195 -4.12 -19.86 -11.08
CA PRO A 195 -4.21 -20.91 -12.10
C PRO A 195 -4.13 -22.32 -11.52
N THR A 196 -3.47 -22.48 -10.40
CA THR A 196 -3.33 -23.75 -9.68
C THR A 196 -3.50 -23.57 -8.18
N ARG A 197 -3.76 -24.68 -7.48
CA ARG A 197 -3.79 -24.71 -6.01
C ARG A 197 -2.47 -24.22 -5.41
N GLU A 198 -1.33 -24.61 -6.00
CA GLU A 198 0.01 -24.21 -5.56
C GLU A 198 0.21 -22.69 -5.65
N ALA A 199 -0.35 -22.05 -6.68
CA ALA A 199 -0.31 -20.58 -6.81
C ALA A 199 -1.09 -19.91 -5.67
N ALA A 200 -2.31 -20.38 -5.35
CA ALA A 200 -3.09 -19.89 -4.23
C ALA A 200 -2.40 -20.17 -2.88
N HIS A 201 -1.89 -21.37 -2.67
CA HIS A 201 -1.14 -21.74 -1.48
C HIS A 201 0.12 -20.84 -1.30
N SER A 202 0.90 -20.66 -2.35
CA SER A 202 2.08 -19.79 -2.32
C SER A 202 1.73 -18.35 -1.97
N TYR A 203 0.61 -17.83 -2.48
CA TYR A 203 0.14 -16.50 -2.11
C TYR A 203 -0.15 -16.41 -0.61
N ILE A 204 -0.96 -17.34 -0.05
CA ILE A 204 -1.32 -17.34 1.39
C ILE A 204 -0.06 -17.53 2.26
N ALA A 205 0.81 -18.48 1.92
CA ALA A 205 2.03 -18.79 2.67
C ALA A 205 3.04 -17.62 2.74
N ASN A 206 2.90 -16.63 1.88
CA ASN A 206 3.73 -15.42 1.89
C ASN A 206 3.02 -14.21 2.50
N THR A 207 1.89 -14.41 3.18
CA THR A 207 1.18 -13.40 3.97
C THR A 207 1.42 -13.60 5.47
N ARG A 208 0.77 -12.77 6.30
CA ARG A 208 0.85 -12.87 7.77
C ARG A 208 0.13 -14.06 8.36
N THR A 209 -0.79 -14.63 7.60
CA THR A 209 -1.54 -15.86 7.97
C THR A 209 -0.95 -17.08 7.27
N ALA A 210 0.36 -17.09 7.06
CA ALA A 210 1.08 -18.18 6.39
C ALA A 210 0.75 -19.57 6.95
N GLU A 211 0.49 -19.67 8.26
CA GLU A 211 0.11 -20.91 8.94
C GLU A 211 -1.25 -21.45 8.50
N THR A 212 -2.07 -20.66 7.83
CA THR A 212 -3.37 -21.12 7.32
C THR A 212 -3.27 -21.71 5.91
N ALA A 213 -2.15 -21.52 5.21
CA ALA A 213 -1.96 -22.00 3.84
C ALA A 213 -2.21 -23.51 3.70
N ASP A 214 -1.77 -24.31 4.69
CA ASP A 214 -1.95 -25.77 4.70
C ASP A 214 -3.42 -26.21 4.87
N ARG A 215 -4.32 -25.30 5.25
CA ARG A 215 -5.76 -25.56 5.32
C ARG A 215 -6.43 -25.47 3.94
N LEU A 216 -5.72 -24.97 2.92
CA LEU A 216 -6.29 -24.81 1.58
C LEU A 216 -6.71 -26.17 1.02
N PRO A 217 -8.01 -26.39 0.72
CA PRO A 217 -8.52 -27.65 0.19
C PRO A 217 -8.00 -27.92 -1.24
N GLU A 218 -8.32 -29.10 -1.76
CA GLU A 218 -8.23 -29.31 -3.21
C GLU A 218 -9.17 -28.32 -3.91
N LEU A 219 -8.70 -27.73 -5.00
CA LEU A 219 -9.43 -26.70 -5.73
C LEU A 219 -9.76 -27.14 -7.14
N ASP A 220 -10.98 -26.84 -7.56
CA ASP A 220 -11.29 -26.74 -8.98
C ASP A 220 -10.58 -25.49 -9.52
N THR A 221 -9.57 -25.62 -10.33
CA THR A 221 -8.79 -24.54 -10.87
C THR A 221 -9.13 -24.28 -12.34
N PRO A 222 -8.99 -23.03 -12.82
CA PRO A 222 -8.45 -21.86 -12.10
C PRO A 222 -9.44 -21.29 -11.06
N LEU A 223 -8.95 -20.87 -9.89
CA LEU A 223 -9.73 -20.12 -8.92
C LEU A 223 -9.70 -18.63 -9.27
N VAL A 224 -10.84 -18.06 -9.57
CA VAL A 224 -11.02 -16.62 -9.83
C VAL A 224 -11.60 -15.96 -8.58
N VAL A 225 -10.96 -14.91 -8.09
CA VAL A 225 -11.34 -14.19 -6.87
C VAL A 225 -11.50 -12.70 -7.13
N SER A 226 -12.36 -12.05 -6.36
CA SER A 226 -12.70 -10.64 -6.53
C SER A 226 -11.62 -9.73 -5.95
N ARG A 227 -11.20 -8.72 -6.70
CA ARG A 227 -10.32 -7.65 -6.22
C ARG A 227 -11.12 -6.37 -6.04
N HIS A 228 -10.98 -5.75 -4.86
CA HIS A 228 -11.48 -4.41 -4.59
C HIS A 228 -10.43 -3.62 -3.78
N VAL A 229 -9.97 -2.55 -4.36
CA VAL A 229 -9.09 -1.56 -3.73
C VAL A 229 -9.65 -0.17 -3.99
N ALA A 230 -9.27 0.83 -3.17
CA ALA A 230 -9.63 2.21 -3.43
C ALA A 230 -8.41 3.12 -3.27
N ILE A 231 -8.42 4.17 -4.08
CA ILE A 231 -7.50 5.28 -4.03
C ILE A 231 -8.25 6.51 -3.50
N PHE A 232 -7.67 7.18 -2.51
CA PHE A 232 -8.23 8.36 -1.88
C PHE A 232 -7.35 9.57 -2.23
N VAL A 233 -7.96 10.62 -2.78
CA VAL A 233 -7.32 11.91 -3.01
C VAL A 233 -7.85 12.89 -1.99
N CYS A 234 -6.97 13.39 -1.13
CA CYS A 234 -7.33 14.15 0.05
C CYS A 234 -6.69 15.54 -0.01
N ALA A 235 -7.48 16.60 -0.16
CA ALA A 235 -6.98 17.97 -0.12
C ALA A 235 -6.72 18.43 1.33
N ARG A 236 -5.57 19.11 1.53
CA ARG A 236 -5.21 19.68 2.83
C ARG A 236 -6.05 20.89 3.19
#